data_ea2d9a4cb632d43d19fbbc1bcbe4b827
#
_entry.id   ea2d9a4cb632d43d19fbbc1bcbe4b827
#
_cell.length_a   1.000
_cell.length_b   1.000
_cell.length_c   1.000
_cell.angle_alpha   90.00
_cell.angle_beta   90.00
_cell.angle_gamma   90.00
#
_symmetry.space_group_name_H-M   'P 1'
#
loop_
_entity.id
_entity.type
_entity.pdbx_description
1 polymer ?
#
loop_
_entity_poly.entity_id
_entity_poly.type
_entity_poly.pdbx_seq_one_letter_code
_entity_poly.pdbx_strand_id
1 'polypeptide(L)'
;LAPYEQTARLCFDKYEMYQFLVKNQIRTARTCGSWPEFDRAYRAGEISFPVFVKPRTGSGSVGARRIDTPELLKQVMDQDEGLIVQELMTGQDLDADVYVDTISHQPVAIFSKRKLSTTIGGANKTISFKDERLFAFVKEALKAFRFNGPLDMDLFYQDGRYYLSEINPRFGGAYLHAYGAGVDFPAFIYHNVKEKTANTDHIGKYDEEIVMMMYDSVVIKKLDEIQSEMTTI
;
A
#
# COMPACT_ATOMS: atom_id res chain seq x y z
N LEU A 1 2.27 16.94 -8.05
CA LEU A 1 2.64 15.68 -7.38
C LEU A 1 1.43 14.91 -6.87
N ALA A 2 0.31 15.07 -7.50
CA ALA A 2 -0.90 14.32 -7.18
C ALA A 2 -1.25 13.39 -8.35
N PRO A 3 -1.90 12.25 -8.12
CA PRO A 3 -2.42 11.42 -9.19
C PRO A 3 -3.52 12.16 -9.94
N TYR A 4 -3.81 11.70 -11.16
CA TYR A 4 -4.99 12.17 -11.88
C TYR A 4 -6.26 11.77 -11.10
N GLU A 5 -7.34 12.58 -11.22
CA GLU A 5 -8.57 12.41 -10.44
C GLU A 5 -9.12 10.97 -10.51
N GLN A 6 -9.20 10.41 -11.71
CA GLN A 6 -9.68 9.04 -11.91
C GLN A 6 -8.84 8.00 -11.15
N THR A 7 -7.52 8.17 -11.16
CA THR A 7 -6.59 7.28 -10.44
C THR A 7 -6.74 7.45 -8.92
N ALA A 8 -6.92 8.68 -8.44
CA ALA A 8 -7.16 8.94 -7.02
C ALA A 8 -8.46 8.28 -6.53
N ARG A 9 -9.54 8.35 -7.32
CA ARG A 9 -10.81 7.67 -7.01
C ARG A 9 -10.65 6.16 -6.89
N LEU A 10 -9.93 5.54 -7.83
CA LEU A 10 -9.62 4.11 -7.77
C LEU A 10 -8.86 3.73 -6.50
N CYS A 11 -7.88 4.54 -6.09
CA CYS A 11 -7.13 4.28 -4.86
C CYS A 11 -7.98 4.43 -3.58
N PHE A 12 -9.04 5.24 -3.64
CA PHE A 12 -9.93 5.45 -2.49
C PHE A 12 -10.93 4.31 -2.29
N ASP A 13 -11.40 3.68 -3.36
CA ASP A 13 -12.41 2.62 -3.35
C ASP A 13 -11.79 1.25 -3.63
N LYS A 14 -11.66 0.41 -2.61
CA LYS A 14 -11.00 -0.90 -2.68
C LYS A 14 -11.72 -1.88 -3.62
N TYR A 15 -13.05 -1.77 -3.77
CA TYR A 15 -13.78 -2.65 -4.66
C TYR A 15 -13.66 -2.21 -6.13
N GLU A 16 -13.72 -0.91 -6.41
CA GLU A 16 -13.42 -0.39 -7.74
C GLU A 16 -11.97 -0.67 -8.15
N MET A 17 -11.03 -0.53 -7.24
CA MET A 17 -9.64 -0.94 -7.46
C MET A 17 -9.54 -2.42 -7.81
N TYR A 18 -10.17 -3.30 -7.06
CA TYR A 18 -10.20 -4.73 -7.36
C TYR A 18 -10.73 -5.01 -8.78
N GLN A 19 -11.88 -4.43 -9.15
CA GLN A 19 -12.45 -4.60 -10.47
C GLN A 19 -11.52 -4.10 -11.58
N PHE A 20 -10.87 -2.96 -11.34
CA PHE A 20 -9.89 -2.39 -12.27
C PHE A 20 -8.67 -3.30 -12.43
N LEU A 21 -8.12 -3.85 -11.35
CA LEU A 21 -6.98 -4.76 -11.37
C LEU A 21 -7.31 -6.04 -12.14
N VAL A 22 -8.46 -6.65 -11.87
CA VAL A 22 -8.93 -7.86 -12.59
C VAL A 22 -9.10 -7.58 -14.08
N LYS A 23 -9.72 -6.46 -14.44
CA LYS A 23 -9.90 -6.06 -15.85
C LYS A 23 -8.58 -5.89 -16.59
N ASN A 24 -7.55 -5.41 -15.91
CA ASN A 24 -6.21 -5.22 -16.46
C ASN A 24 -5.28 -6.43 -16.24
N GLN A 25 -5.80 -7.57 -15.79
CA GLN A 25 -5.07 -8.82 -15.57
C GLN A 25 -3.91 -8.68 -14.53
N ILE A 26 -4.04 -7.72 -13.61
CA ILE A 26 -3.11 -7.53 -12.50
C ILE A 26 -3.56 -8.42 -11.34
N ARG A 27 -2.66 -9.27 -10.84
CA ARG A 27 -2.97 -10.18 -9.73
C ARG A 27 -3.29 -9.42 -8.46
N THR A 28 -4.43 -9.76 -7.87
CA THR A 28 -4.94 -9.24 -6.61
C THR A 28 -5.75 -10.32 -5.90
N ALA A 29 -5.99 -10.17 -4.60
CA ALA A 29 -6.80 -11.08 -3.83
C ALA A 29 -8.26 -11.06 -4.31
N ARG A 30 -8.91 -12.24 -4.42
CA ARG A 30 -10.33 -12.33 -4.78
C ARG A 30 -11.17 -11.49 -3.82
N THR A 31 -11.96 -10.57 -4.35
CA THR A 31 -12.76 -9.64 -3.55
C THR A 31 -14.19 -9.63 -4.04
N CYS A 32 -15.14 -9.60 -3.11
CA CYS A 32 -16.57 -9.49 -3.35
C CYS A 32 -17.11 -8.22 -2.69
N GLY A 33 -17.91 -7.44 -3.41
CA GLY A 33 -18.49 -6.17 -2.94
C GLY A 33 -19.85 -6.33 -2.24
N SER A 34 -20.41 -7.54 -2.17
CA SER A 34 -21.69 -7.79 -1.55
C SER A 34 -21.86 -9.25 -1.12
N TRP A 35 -22.81 -9.51 -0.21
CA TRP A 35 -23.14 -10.88 0.16
C TRP A 35 -23.58 -11.76 -1.02
N PRO A 36 -24.47 -11.33 -1.93
CA PRO A 36 -24.84 -12.17 -3.09
C PRO A 36 -23.67 -12.51 -4.02
N GLU A 37 -22.70 -11.62 -4.16
CA GLU A 37 -21.49 -11.89 -4.94
C GLU A 37 -20.61 -12.92 -4.23
N PHE A 38 -20.42 -12.76 -2.91
CA PHE A 38 -19.68 -13.71 -2.10
C PHE A 38 -20.30 -15.11 -2.12
N ASP A 39 -21.62 -15.23 -1.90
CA ASP A 39 -22.32 -16.53 -1.88
C ASP A 39 -22.15 -17.28 -3.21
N ARG A 40 -22.23 -16.57 -4.35
CA ARG A 40 -21.94 -17.15 -5.66
C ARG A 40 -20.53 -17.66 -5.80
N ALA A 41 -19.54 -16.82 -5.43
CA ALA A 41 -18.12 -17.18 -5.49
C ALA A 41 -17.77 -18.34 -4.53
N TYR A 42 -18.35 -18.34 -3.34
CA TYR A 42 -18.16 -19.42 -2.36
C TYR A 42 -18.73 -20.76 -2.84
N ARG A 43 -19.95 -20.76 -3.39
CA ARG A 43 -20.56 -21.97 -3.99
C ARG A 43 -19.82 -22.48 -5.23
N ALA A 44 -19.20 -21.56 -5.96
CA ALA A 44 -18.35 -21.90 -7.10
C ALA A 44 -16.94 -22.39 -6.72
N GLY A 45 -16.59 -22.34 -5.43
CA GLY A 45 -15.24 -22.71 -4.93
C GLY A 45 -14.15 -21.70 -5.27
N GLU A 46 -14.53 -20.45 -5.65
CA GLU A 46 -13.60 -19.39 -6.00
C GLU A 46 -13.04 -18.64 -4.80
N ILE A 47 -13.70 -18.75 -3.65
CA ILE A 47 -13.28 -18.20 -2.35
C ILE A 47 -13.68 -19.17 -1.25
N SER A 48 -12.88 -19.26 -0.20
CA SER A 48 -13.11 -20.17 0.93
C SER A 48 -12.86 -19.48 2.27
N PHE A 49 -13.46 -19.99 3.33
CA PHE A 49 -13.15 -19.56 4.69
C PHE A 49 -11.77 -20.08 5.16
N PRO A 50 -11.09 -19.31 6.00
CA PRO A 50 -11.45 -17.98 6.50
C PRO A 50 -11.33 -16.88 5.44
N VAL A 51 -12.17 -15.82 5.58
CA VAL A 51 -12.12 -14.63 4.74
C VAL A 51 -11.71 -13.40 5.53
N PHE A 52 -11.33 -12.34 4.83
CA PHE A 52 -11.00 -11.04 5.41
C PHE A 52 -12.08 -10.02 5.02
N VAL A 53 -12.64 -9.33 6.01
CA VAL A 53 -13.66 -8.30 5.81
C VAL A 53 -13.09 -6.95 6.21
N LYS A 54 -13.30 -5.94 5.38
CA LYS A 54 -12.83 -4.58 5.63
C LYS A 54 -13.76 -3.54 4.99
N PRO A 55 -13.76 -2.28 5.49
CA PRO A 55 -14.47 -1.20 4.83
C PRO A 55 -13.99 -1.01 3.39
N ARG A 56 -14.93 -0.81 2.47
CA ARG A 56 -14.70 -0.51 1.06
C ARG A 56 -13.86 0.76 0.88
N THR A 57 -14.11 1.78 1.71
CA THR A 57 -13.38 3.04 1.73
C THR A 57 -12.67 3.24 3.07
N GLY A 58 -11.73 4.18 3.14
CA GLY A 58 -10.96 4.45 4.35
C GLY A 58 -9.57 3.78 4.35
N SER A 59 -8.80 4.01 5.40
CA SER A 59 -7.40 3.58 5.55
C SER A 59 -7.09 3.11 6.97
N GLY A 60 -5.86 2.60 7.19
CA GLY A 60 -5.36 2.27 8.54
C GLY A 60 -5.93 0.99 9.13
N SER A 61 -6.50 0.09 8.31
CA SER A 61 -7.07 -1.21 8.75
C SER A 61 -8.18 -1.11 9.79
N VAL A 62 -8.78 0.07 9.96
CA VAL A 62 -9.89 0.27 10.92
C VAL A 62 -11.09 -0.54 10.46
N GLY A 63 -11.66 -1.37 11.35
CA GLY A 63 -12.80 -2.23 11.07
C GLY A 63 -12.48 -3.50 10.25
N ALA A 64 -11.21 -3.68 9.88
CA ALA A 64 -10.77 -4.88 9.17
C ALA A 64 -10.64 -6.08 10.12
N ARG A 65 -11.16 -7.25 9.71
CA ARG A 65 -11.14 -8.47 10.55
C ARG A 65 -11.25 -9.74 9.74
N ARG A 66 -10.71 -10.81 10.30
CA ARG A 66 -10.90 -12.17 9.83
C ARG A 66 -12.27 -12.68 10.25
N ILE A 67 -12.92 -13.41 9.36
CA ILE A 67 -14.19 -14.11 9.60
C ILE A 67 -14.02 -15.58 9.21
N ASP A 68 -14.46 -16.47 10.08
CA ASP A 68 -14.20 -17.91 9.94
C ASP A 68 -15.44 -18.70 9.48
N THR A 69 -16.65 -18.14 9.57
CA THR A 69 -17.90 -18.85 9.24
C THR A 69 -18.85 -18.05 8.38
N PRO A 70 -19.67 -18.73 7.52
CA PRO A 70 -20.68 -18.07 6.69
C PRO A 70 -21.73 -17.29 7.48
N GLU A 71 -22.17 -17.83 8.62
CA GLU A 71 -23.22 -17.23 9.45
C GLU A 71 -22.77 -15.90 10.02
N LEU A 72 -21.52 -15.85 10.55
CA LEU A 72 -20.93 -14.61 11.06
C LEU A 72 -20.73 -13.60 9.96
N LEU A 73 -20.24 -14.05 8.77
CA LEU A 73 -20.05 -13.16 7.63
C LEU A 73 -21.37 -12.53 7.20
N LYS A 74 -22.43 -13.36 7.07
CA LYS A 74 -23.74 -12.84 6.70
C LYS A 74 -24.26 -11.79 7.68
N GLN A 75 -24.16 -12.08 8.98
CA GLN A 75 -24.58 -11.14 10.03
C GLN A 75 -23.83 -9.80 9.92
N VAL A 76 -22.52 -9.85 9.66
CA VAL A 76 -21.68 -8.66 9.54
C VAL A 76 -22.03 -7.85 8.29
N MET A 77 -22.25 -8.51 7.17
CA MET A 77 -22.60 -7.84 5.90
C MET A 77 -24.03 -7.28 5.90
N ASP A 78 -24.96 -7.89 6.65
CA ASP A 78 -26.32 -7.39 6.81
C ASP A 78 -26.37 -6.12 7.70
N GLN A 79 -25.34 -5.88 8.53
CA GLN A 79 -25.25 -4.70 9.41
C GLN A 79 -24.55 -3.50 8.75
N ASP A 80 -23.72 -3.74 7.76
CA ASP A 80 -22.93 -2.69 7.11
C ASP A 80 -22.70 -3.01 5.62
N GLU A 81 -23.42 -2.29 4.76
CA GLU A 81 -23.30 -2.40 3.29
C GLU A 81 -21.98 -1.80 2.74
N GLY A 82 -21.27 -1.03 3.55
CA GLY A 82 -19.99 -0.42 3.20
C GLY A 82 -18.78 -1.36 3.27
N LEU A 83 -19.01 -2.66 3.54
CA LEU A 83 -17.95 -3.65 3.65
C LEU A 83 -17.69 -4.40 2.34
N ILE A 84 -16.46 -4.85 2.18
CA ILE A 84 -16.05 -5.83 1.16
C ILE A 84 -15.53 -7.09 1.83
N VAL A 85 -15.70 -8.22 1.14
CA VAL A 85 -15.18 -9.53 1.55
C VAL A 85 -14.04 -9.90 0.61
N GLN A 86 -12.91 -10.26 1.16
CA GLN A 86 -11.70 -10.63 0.40
C GLN A 86 -11.19 -12.00 0.86
N GLU A 87 -10.62 -12.78 -0.03
CA GLU A 87 -9.88 -13.98 0.38
C GLU A 87 -8.78 -13.61 1.37
N LEU A 88 -8.59 -14.45 2.38
CA LEU A 88 -7.54 -14.22 3.36
C LEU A 88 -6.18 -14.58 2.76
N MET A 89 -5.37 -13.57 2.48
CA MET A 89 -3.98 -13.77 2.10
C MET A 89 -3.16 -14.18 3.33
N THR A 90 -2.50 -15.32 3.25
CA THR A 90 -1.66 -15.88 4.34
C THR A 90 -0.18 -15.86 4.02
N GLY A 91 0.16 -15.36 2.84
CA GLY A 91 1.53 -15.19 2.39
C GLY A 91 2.28 -14.06 3.09
N GLN A 92 3.45 -13.75 2.60
CA GLN A 92 4.29 -12.70 3.16
C GLN A 92 3.69 -11.32 2.86
N ASP A 93 3.46 -10.53 3.90
CA ASP A 93 3.01 -9.14 3.80
C ASP A 93 4.20 -8.23 3.46
N LEU A 94 4.08 -7.50 2.38
CA LEU A 94 5.11 -6.67 1.79
C LEU A 94 4.60 -5.26 1.57
N ASP A 95 5.54 -4.36 1.42
CA ASP A 95 5.29 -2.98 1.11
C ASP A 95 6.36 -2.49 0.12
N ALA A 96 5.99 -1.59 -0.79
CA ALA A 96 6.91 -0.94 -1.71
C ALA A 96 6.66 0.56 -1.76
N ASP A 97 7.69 1.35 -1.41
CA ASP A 97 7.70 2.77 -1.74
C ASP A 97 8.16 2.93 -3.20
N VAL A 98 7.36 3.61 -4.00
CA VAL A 98 7.61 3.82 -5.43
C VAL A 98 7.59 5.30 -5.74
N TYR A 99 8.51 5.75 -6.58
CA TYR A 99 8.47 7.09 -7.15
C TYR A 99 8.24 7.03 -8.65
N VAL A 100 7.12 7.61 -9.09
CA VAL A 100 6.83 7.81 -10.52
C VAL A 100 7.26 9.21 -10.92
N ASP A 101 8.24 9.29 -11.79
CA ASP A 101 8.81 10.54 -12.28
C ASP A 101 7.76 11.37 -13.02
N THR A 102 7.66 12.66 -12.72
CA THR A 102 6.60 13.53 -13.27
C THR A 102 6.91 14.05 -14.68
N ILE A 103 8.11 13.84 -15.17
CA ILE A 103 8.55 14.25 -16.51
C ILE A 103 8.50 13.07 -17.48
N SER A 104 9.10 11.93 -17.09
CA SER A 104 9.12 10.71 -17.92
C SER A 104 7.85 9.86 -17.76
N HIS A 105 7.09 10.05 -16.69
CA HIS A 105 5.92 9.25 -16.30
C HIS A 105 6.24 7.75 -16.11
N GLN A 106 7.50 7.45 -15.76
CA GLN A 106 7.97 6.08 -15.49
C GLN A 106 8.30 5.91 -14.01
N PRO A 107 8.12 4.73 -13.43
CA PRO A 107 8.66 4.43 -12.10
C PRO A 107 10.19 4.43 -12.17
N VAL A 108 10.83 5.32 -11.43
CA VAL A 108 12.30 5.47 -11.39
C VAL A 108 12.91 4.97 -10.10
N ALA A 109 12.12 4.74 -9.06
CA ALA A 109 12.55 4.09 -7.83
C ALA A 109 11.48 3.12 -7.34
N ILE A 110 11.91 1.96 -6.87
CA ILE A 110 11.08 0.97 -6.17
C ILE A 110 11.93 0.47 -5.02
N PHE A 111 11.51 0.79 -3.79
CA PHE A 111 12.11 0.30 -2.56
C PHE A 111 11.17 -0.73 -1.94
N SER A 112 11.60 -1.98 -1.85
CA SER A 112 10.78 -3.07 -1.32
C SER A 112 11.18 -3.46 0.09
N LYS A 113 10.19 -3.74 0.93
CA LYS A 113 10.35 -4.11 2.33
C LYS A 113 9.34 -5.16 2.77
N ARG A 114 9.78 -6.06 3.66
CA ARG A 114 8.91 -7.01 4.36
C ARG A 114 8.44 -6.38 5.64
N LYS A 115 7.16 -6.51 5.93
CA LYS A 115 6.58 -6.07 7.21
C LYS A 115 6.90 -7.13 8.28
N LEU A 116 7.66 -6.74 9.29
CA LEU A 116 7.99 -7.59 10.45
C LEU A 116 6.94 -7.42 11.55
N SER A 117 6.38 -6.22 11.66
CA SER A 117 5.31 -5.89 12.59
C SER A 117 4.51 -4.72 12.04
N THR A 118 3.21 -4.76 12.27
CA THR A 118 2.25 -3.71 11.90
C THR A 118 1.54 -3.19 13.14
N THR A 119 1.19 -1.90 13.12
CA THR A 119 0.31 -1.25 14.09
C THR A 119 -0.80 -0.52 13.36
N ILE A 120 -1.73 0.07 14.09
CA ILE A 120 -2.73 0.97 13.49
C ILE A 120 -1.99 2.07 12.72
N GLY A 121 -2.23 2.16 11.41
CA GLY A 121 -1.59 3.15 10.55
C GLY A 121 -0.46 2.63 9.66
N GLY A 122 -0.05 1.37 9.79
CA GLY A 122 0.91 0.76 8.86
C GLY A 122 2.02 -0.07 9.51
N ALA A 123 3.07 -0.35 8.74
CA ALA A 123 4.22 -1.12 9.19
C ALA A 123 5.12 -0.27 10.09
N ASN A 124 5.40 -0.75 11.30
CA ASN A 124 6.29 -0.08 12.26
C ASN A 124 7.66 -0.76 12.39
N LYS A 125 7.81 -1.99 11.90
CA LYS A 125 9.10 -2.66 11.74
C LYS A 125 9.14 -3.32 10.37
N THR A 126 10.18 -3.01 9.62
CA THR A 126 10.37 -3.51 8.26
C THR A 126 11.82 -3.87 8.00
N ILE A 127 12.07 -4.75 7.03
CA ILE A 127 13.40 -5.09 6.54
C ILE A 127 13.43 -4.96 5.02
N SER A 128 14.43 -4.29 4.48
CA SER A 128 14.60 -4.12 3.03
C SER A 128 15.04 -5.43 2.35
N PHE A 129 14.59 -5.64 1.14
CA PHE A 129 15.01 -6.75 0.28
C PHE A 129 14.93 -6.32 -1.19
N LYS A 130 15.52 -7.11 -2.08
CA LYS A 130 15.41 -6.93 -3.54
C LYS A 130 14.86 -8.21 -4.17
N ASP A 131 13.96 -8.05 -5.13
CA ASP A 131 13.52 -9.13 -6.02
C ASP A 131 13.13 -8.54 -7.38
N GLU A 132 13.86 -8.88 -8.42
CA GLU A 132 13.61 -8.41 -9.78
C GLU A 132 12.20 -8.78 -10.29
N ARG A 133 11.63 -9.89 -9.80
CA ARG A 133 10.26 -10.30 -10.14
C ARG A 133 9.22 -9.35 -9.52
N LEU A 134 9.50 -8.84 -8.31
CA LEU A 134 8.67 -7.80 -7.68
C LEU A 134 8.75 -6.50 -8.47
N PHE A 135 9.97 -6.07 -8.83
CA PHE A 135 10.16 -4.84 -9.60
C PHE A 135 9.46 -4.92 -10.96
N ALA A 136 9.56 -6.08 -11.64
CA ALA A 136 8.85 -6.31 -12.88
C ALA A 136 7.32 -6.28 -12.69
N PHE A 137 6.80 -6.90 -11.63
CA PHE A 137 5.38 -6.91 -11.30
C PHE A 137 4.85 -5.49 -11.02
N VAL A 138 5.58 -4.70 -10.22
CA VAL A 138 5.21 -3.30 -9.91
C VAL A 138 5.22 -2.44 -11.17
N LYS A 139 6.28 -2.54 -11.99
CA LYS A 139 6.36 -1.81 -13.28
C LYS A 139 5.19 -2.15 -14.19
N GLU A 140 4.86 -3.43 -14.31
CA GLU A 140 3.76 -3.88 -15.18
C GLU A 140 2.39 -3.39 -14.65
N ALA A 141 2.16 -3.51 -13.35
CA ALA A 141 0.93 -3.03 -12.73
C ALA A 141 0.73 -1.51 -12.94
N LEU A 142 1.79 -0.73 -12.80
CA LEU A 142 1.73 0.73 -12.92
C LEU A 142 1.44 1.21 -14.35
N LYS A 143 1.66 0.41 -15.39
CA LYS A 143 1.29 0.77 -16.77
C LYS A 143 -0.21 1.03 -16.97
N ALA A 144 -1.05 0.40 -16.14
CA ALA A 144 -2.51 0.57 -16.20
C ALA A 144 -2.99 1.90 -15.58
N PHE A 145 -2.11 2.60 -14.86
CA PHE A 145 -2.45 3.79 -14.08
C PHE A 145 -1.73 5.04 -14.60
N ARG A 146 -2.20 6.20 -14.13
CA ARG A 146 -1.52 7.48 -14.32
C ARG A 146 -1.18 8.08 -12.97
N PHE A 147 0.02 7.77 -12.50
CA PHE A 147 0.57 8.33 -11.27
C PHE A 147 1.64 9.38 -11.55
N ASN A 148 1.86 10.25 -10.57
CA ASN A 148 2.95 11.21 -10.52
C ASN A 148 3.42 11.33 -9.06
N GLY A 149 4.72 11.18 -8.81
CA GLY A 149 5.32 11.33 -7.50
C GLY A 149 5.29 10.06 -6.66
N PRO A 150 5.27 10.20 -5.32
CA PRO A 150 5.40 9.08 -4.39
C PRO A 150 4.14 8.22 -4.31
N LEU A 151 4.34 6.92 -4.22
CA LEU A 151 3.33 5.90 -3.98
C LEU A 151 3.78 4.98 -2.85
N ASP A 152 2.81 4.47 -2.11
CA ASP A 152 2.95 3.43 -1.11
C ASP A 152 2.07 2.25 -1.57
N MET A 153 2.65 1.10 -1.85
CA MET A 153 1.98 -0.07 -2.41
C MET A 153 2.02 -1.23 -1.43
N ASP A 154 0.85 -1.68 -0.98
CA ASP A 154 0.70 -2.89 -0.19
C ASP A 154 0.61 -4.12 -1.09
N LEU A 155 1.42 -5.13 -0.82
CA LEU A 155 1.53 -6.34 -1.64
C LEU A 155 1.56 -7.60 -0.76
N PHE A 156 1.22 -8.73 -1.37
CA PHE A 156 1.46 -10.05 -0.79
C PHE A 156 2.35 -10.89 -1.72
N TYR A 157 3.19 -11.73 -1.11
CA TYR A 157 3.87 -12.80 -1.82
C TYR A 157 3.36 -14.15 -1.32
N GLN A 158 2.65 -14.86 -2.19
CA GLN A 158 2.01 -16.13 -1.85
C GLN A 158 2.14 -17.10 -3.04
N ASP A 159 2.45 -18.35 -2.77
CA ASP A 159 2.56 -19.42 -3.77
C ASP A 159 3.45 -19.05 -4.97
N GLY A 160 4.58 -18.41 -4.69
CA GLY A 160 5.56 -17.99 -5.69
C GLY A 160 5.17 -16.77 -6.53
N ARG A 161 4.11 -16.06 -6.18
CA ARG A 161 3.54 -14.94 -6.95
C ARG A 161 3.32 -13.72 -6.10
N TYR A 162 3.41 -12.53 -6.74
CA TYR A 162 3.07 -11.25 -6.13
C TYR A 162 1.61 -10.91 -6.43
N TYR A 163 0.95 -10.30 -5.43
CA TYR A 163 -0.43 -9.81 -5.48
C TYR A 163 -0.45 -8.36 -5.01
N LEU A 164 -1.12 -7.50 -5.75
CA LEU A 164 -1.34 -6.11 -5.36
C LEU A 164 -2.58 -6.03 -4.48
N SER A 165 -2.43 -5.46 -3.29
CA SER A 165 -3.52 -5.28 -2.33
C SER A 165 -4.11 -3.87 -2.37
N GLU A 166 -3.24 -2.85 -2.29
CA GLU A 166 -3.65 -1.45 -2.21
C GLU A 166 -2.55 -0.54 -2.79
N ILE A 167 -2.94 0.61 -3.34
CA ILE A 167 -2.03 1.69 -3.72
C ILE A 167 -2.47 2.97 -3.02
N ASN A 168 -1.57 3.57 -2.29
CA ASN A 168 -1.75 4.84 -1.64
C ASN A 168 -0.90 5.91 -2.37
N PRO A 169 -1.50 6.88 -3.08
CA PRO A 169 -0.75 7.87 -3.89
C PRO A 169 -0.19 9.00 -3.00
N ARG A 170 0.68 8.64 -2.09
CA ARG A 170 1.35 9.49 -1.11
C ARG A 170 2.59 8.80 -0.57
N PHE A 171 3.39 9.49 0.24
CA PHE A 171 4.43 8.85 1.04
C PHE A 171 3.85 7.78 1.96
N GLY A 172 4.48 6.62 2.01
CA GLY A 172 4.17 5.56 2.95
C GLY A 172 4.44 5.98 4.41
N GLY A 173 3.69 5.41 5.36
CA GLY A 173 3.96 5.64 6.79
C GLY A 173 5.37 5.21 7.21
N ALA A 174 5.93 4.23 6.51
CA ALA A 174 7.28 3.71 6.73
C ALA A 174 8.31 4.22 5.69
N TYR A 175 8.04 5.32 4.96
CA TYR A 175 8.94 5.87 3.94
C TYR A 175 10.34 6.23 4.48
N LEU A 176 10.46 6.60 5.75
CA LEU A 176 11.76 6.89 6.35
C LEU A 176 12.74 5.70 6.23
N HIS A 177 12.24 4.47 6.06
CA HIS A 177 13.08 3.32 5.76
C HIS A 177 13.75 3.45 4.38
N ALA A 178 12.98 3.78 3.34
CA ALA A 178 13.52 4.02 1.99
C ALA A 178 14.55 5.16 2.00
N TYR A 179 14.22 6.27 2.67
CA TYR A 179 15.12 7.41 2.81
C TYR A 179 16.42 7.02 3.52
N GLY A 180 16.34 6.33 4.66
CA GLY A 180 17.50 5.85 5.41
C GLY A 180 18.35 4.83 4.67
N ALA A 181 17.78 4.10 3.70
CA ALA A 181 18.48 3.18 2.81
C ALA A 181 19.03 3.85 1.54
N GLY A 182 18.93 5.18 1.42
CA GLY A 182 19.49 5.96 0.32
C GLY A 182 18.53 6.24 -0.85
N VAL A 183 17.23 5.98 -0.70
CA VAL A 183 16.21 6.28 -1.73
C VAL A 183 15.50 7.58 -1.40
N ASP A 184 16.03 8.69 -1.89
CA ASP A 184 15.64 10.07 -1.56
C ASP A 184 14.55 10.62 -2.51
N PHE A 185 13.27 10.40 -2.17
CA PHE A 185 12.14 10.97 -2.93
C PHE A 185 12.09 12.51 -2.88
N PRO A 186 12.38 13.21 -1.77
CA PRO A 186 12.56 14.65 -1.77
C PRO A 186 13.50 15.16 -2.86
N ALA A 187 14.66 14.51 -3.07
CA ALA A 187 15.58 14.87 -4.15
C ALA A 187 14.95 14.65 -5.54
N PHE A 188 14.23 13.55 -5.76
CA PHE A 188 13.53 13.29 -7.02
C PHE A 188 12.44 14.35 -7.29
N ILE A 189 11.71 14.75 -6.24
CA ILE A 189 10.73 15.84 -6.32
C ILE A 189 11.41 17.16 -6.71
N TYR A 190 12.54 17.46 -6.10
CA TYR A 190 13.31 18.68 -6.40
C TYR A 190 13.72 18.73 -7.88
N HIS A 191 14.31 17.65 -8.42
CA HIS A 191 14.67 17.55 -9.83
C HIS A 191 13.45 17.78 -10.74
N ASN A 192 12.34 17.10 -10.48
CA ASN A 192 11.13 17.23 -11.30
C ASN A 192 10.48 18.62 -11.22
N VAL A 193 10.32 19.17 -10.00
CA VAL A 193 9.53 20.39 -9.78
C VAL A 193 10.38 21.64 -9.98
N LYS A 194 11.60 21.66 -9.43
CA LYS A 194 12.47 22.85 -9.43
C LYS A 194 13.34 22.92 -10.67
N GLU A 195 14.03 21.82 -10.99
CA GLU A 195 14.97 21.78 -12.11
C GLU A 195 14.29 21.44 -13.44
N LYS A 196 13.06 20.92 -13.43
CA LYS A 196 12.31 20.48 -14.62
C LYS A 196 13.05 19.38 -15.42
N THR A 197 13.76 18.52 -14.72
CA THR A 197 14.52 17.40 -15.28
C THR A 197 13.95 16.06 -14.86
N ALA A 198 14.05 15.06 -15.71
CA ALA A 198 13.68 13.68 -15.38
C ALA A 198 14.76 13.05 -14.49
N ASN A 199 14.32 12.24 -13.54
CA ASN A 199 15.21 11.45 -12.71
C ASN A 199 15.74 10.23 -13.46
N THR A 200 16.94 9.81 -13.12
CA THR A 200 17.53 8.56 -13.62
C THR A 200 16.96 7.36 -12.89
N ASP A 201 17.12 6.17 -13.45
CA ASP A 201 16.68 4.92 -12.82
C ASP A 201 17.43 4.64 -11.51
N HIS A 202 16.71 4.50 -10.42
CA HIS A 202 17.18 4.15 -9.06
C HIS A 202 16.53 2.86 -8.53
N ILE A 203 15.88 2.08 -9.40
CA ILE A 203 15.24 0.82 -8.99
C ILE A 203 16.30 -0.17 -8.51
N GLY A 204 16.12 -0.71 -7.30
CA GLY A 204 17.07 -1.64 -6.69
C GLY A 204 18.41 -1.04 -6.25
N LYS A 205 18.61 0.28 -6.35
CA LYS A 205 19.84 0.96 -5.92
C LYS A 205 19.77 1.37 -4.45
N TYR A 206 19.70 0.40 -3.56
CA TYR A 206 19.71 0.54 -2.10
C TYR A 206 20.27 -0.74 -1.49
N ASP A 207 20.61 -0.71 -0.20
CA ASP A 207 21.13 -1.89 0.50
C ASP A 207 19.98 -2.78 0.98
N GLU A 208 20.19 -4.10 0.90
CA GLU A 208 19.31 -5.11 1.46
C GLU A 208 19.57 -5.32 2.95
N GLU A 209 18.61 -5.96 3.62
CA GLU A 209 18.70 -6.32 5.04
C GLU A 209 18.86 -5.12 5.99
N ILE A 210 18.56 -3.92 5.52
CA ILE A 210 18.41 -2.75 6.38
C ILE A 210 17.11 -2.91 7.17
N VAL A 211 17.17 -2.75 8.48
CA VAL A 211 16.01 -2.85 9.36
C VAL A 211 15.62 -1.47 9.84
N MET A 212 14.35 -1.12 9.63
CA MET A 212 13.74 0.05 10.26
C MET A 212 12.86 -0.40 11.43
N MET A 213 12.99 0.28 12.55
CA MET A 213 12.11 0.13 13.72
C MET A 213 11.63 1.51 14.16
N MET A 214 10.32 1.72 14.14
CA MET A 214 9.70 2.89 14.77
C MET A 214 9.41 2.58 16.23
N TYR A 215 9.66 3.54 17.09
CA TYR A 215 9.39 3.44 18.53
C TYR A 215 8.93 4.80 19.06
N ASP A 216 8.08 4.76 20.06
CA ASP A 216 7.63 5.94 20.76
C ASP A 216 8.70 6.39 21.77
N SER A 217 8.89 7.70 21.87
CA SER A 217 9.66 8.30 22.94
C SER A 217 8.82 9.30 23.71
N VAL A 218 9.09 9.45 25.01
CA VAL A 218 8.36 10.37 25.87
C VAL A 218 9.22 11.60 26.12
N VAL A 219 8.64 12.77 25.81
CA VAL A 219 9.24 14.06 26.15
C VAL A 219 8.34 14.74 27.19
N ILE A 220 8.90 15.09 28.34
CA ILE A 220 8.20 15.80 29.41
C ILE A 220 8.85 17.18 29.53
N LYS A 221 8.09 18.23 29.20
CA LYS A 221 8.52 19.63 29.30
C LYS A 221 7.39 20.48 29.87
N LYS A 222 7.71 21.64 30.41
CA LYS A 222 6.70 22.65 30.75
C LYS A 222 6.16 23.30 29.47
N LEU A 223 4.93 23.80 29.53
CA LEU A 223 4.26 24.41 28.38
C LEU A 223 5.01 25.63 27.84
N ASP A 224 5.54 26.47 28.72
CA ASP A 224 6.33 27.66 28.37
C ASP A 224 7.61 27.32 27.62
N GLU A 225 8.28 26.22 27.98
CA GLU A 225 9.47 25.72 27.27
C GLU A 225 9.12 25.30 25.82
N ILE A 226 7.98 24.63 25.63
CA ILE A 226 7.54 24.20 24.29
C ILE A 226 7.16 25.41 23.43
N GLN A 227 6.45 26.39 24.00
CA GLN A 227 6.02 27.58 23.28
C GLN A 227 7.20 28.46 22.82
N SER A 228 8.26 28.55 23.63
CA SER A 228 9.48 29.27 23.26
C SER A 228 10.21 28.60 22.07
N GLU A 229 10.25 27.29 22.00
CA GLU A 229 10.86 26.53 20.89
C GLU A 229 10.06 26.68 19.59
N MET A 230 8.72 26.72 19.65
CA MET A 230 7.85 26.88 18.48
C MET A 230 7.90 28.30 17.88
N THR A 231 8.28 29.30 18.67
CA THR A 231 8.39 30.70 18.20
C THR A 231 9.74 30.97 17.51
N THR A 232 10.68 30.01 17.57
CA THR A 232 12.04 30.14 17.03
C THR A 232 12.22 29.44 15.66
N ILE A 233 11.16 28.80 15.13
CA ILE A 233 11.09 28.16 13.80
C ILE A 233 10.28 29.09 12.85
#